data_b33a98ada872a74578be49938af395fa
#
_entry.id   b33a98ada872a74578be49938af395fa
#
_cell.length_a   1.000
_cell.length_b   1.000
_cell.length_c   1.000
_cell.angle_alpha   90.00
_cell.angle_beta   90.00
_cell.angle_gamma   90.00
#
_symmetry.space_group_name_H-M   'P 1'
#
loop_
_entity.id
_entity.type
_entity.pdbx_description
1 polymer ?
#
loop_
_entity_poly.entity_id
_entity_poly.type
_entity_poly.pdbx_seq_one_letter_code
_entity_poly.pdbx_strand_id
1 'polypeptide(L)'
;MSNKPFHYQHPFPLKKDDTEYYLLTSDYVSVAEFEGQEIVKVAPQALTLLARQAFHDASFMLRPAHQQQVADILRDPEASENDKYVALQFLRNSDIAAKGILPTCQDTGTAIIVGKKGQRVWTGGGDEEALARGVYNTYIEDNLRYSQN
;
A
#
# COMPACT_ATOMS: atom_id res chain seq x y z
N MET A 1 36.75 22.90 -0.71
CA MET A 1 35.70 21.91 -0.39
C MET A 1 35.01 22.37 0.90
N SER A 2 33.70 22.63 0.87
CA SER A 2 32.96 23.08 2.06
C SER A 2 32.83 21.90 3.03
N ASN A 3 33.46 22.06 4.21
CA ASN A 3 33.39 21.06 5.29
C ASN A 3 32.00 21.13 5.97
N LYS A 4 30.96 20.70 5.25
CA LYS A 4 29.64 20.56 5.88
C LYS A 4 29.68 19.35 6.83
N PRO A 5 29.26 19.50 8.10
CA PRO A 5 29.21 18.37 9.03
C PRO A 5 28.26 17.30 8.51
N PHE A 6 28.57 16.04 8.82
CA PHE A 6 27.70 14.92 8.51
C PHE A 6 26.34 15.13 9.20
N HIS A 7 25.27 15.01 8.43
CA HIS A 7 23.89 15.06 8.91
C HIS A 7 23.13 13.85 8.41
N TYR A 8 22.70 12.99 9.33
CA TYR A 8 21.90 11.83 8.98
C TYR A 8 20.46 12.24 8.69
N GLN A 9 19.93 11.79 7.57
CA GLN A 9 18.52 11.93 7.21
C GLN A 9 17.87 10.56 7.10
N HIS A 10 16.76 10.38 7.79
CA HIS A 10 15.98 9.16 7.65
C HIS A 10 15.39 9.07 6.24
N PRO A 11 15.65 7.98 5.48
CA PRO A 11 15.09 7.83 4.14
C PRO A 11 13.56 7.72 4.16
N PHE A 12 13.00 7.15 5.24
CA PHE A 12 11.55 7.04 5.46
C PHE A 12 11.19 7.58 6.85
N PRO A 13 11.14 8.92 7.02
CA PRO A 13 10.81 9.49 8.33
C PRO A 13 9.39 9.15 8.72
N LEU A 14 9.18 8.79 9.99
CA LEU A 14 7.85 8.64 10.54
C LEU A 14 7.20 10.03 10.60
N LYS A 15 6.09 10.18 9.92
CA LYS A 15 5.22 11.35 9.99
C LYS A 15 3.94 10.99 10.70
N LYS A 16 3.26 11.98 11.28
CA LYS A 16 1.90 11.78 11.78
C LYS A 16 1.04 11.41 10.57
N ASP A 17 0.35 10.28 10.69
CA ASP A 17 -0.56 9.77 9.69
C ASP A 17 -1.96 9.72 10.30
N ASP A 18 -2.90 10.38 9.67
CA ASP A 18 -4.30 10.40 10.09
C ASP A 18 -5.12 9.31 9.38
N THR A 19 -4.46 8.41 8.63
CA THR A 19 -5.10 7.26 8.00
C THR A 19 -5.56 6.26 9.05
N GLU A 20 -6.82 5.86 8.99
CA GLU A 20 -7.35 4.81 9.84
C GLU A 20 -6.78 3.45 9.42
N TYR A 21 -6.31 2.68 10.40
CA TYR A 21 -5.80 1.33 10.20
C TYR A 21 -6.78 0.32 10.78
N TYR A 22 -6.93 -0.80 10.10
CA TYR A 22 -7.69 -1.94 10.63
C TYR A 22 -6.76 -3.14 10.87
N LEU A 23 -7.13 -4.00 11.81
CA LEU A 23 -6.41 -5.24 12.07
C LEU A 23 -6.68 -6.24 10.95
N LEU A 24 -5.64 -6.59 10.19
CA LEU A 24 -5.75 -7.61 9.14
C LEU A 24 -5.86 -9.02 9.72
N THR A 25 -4.95 -9.37 10.61
CA THR A 25 -4.92 -10.66 11.31
C THR A 25 -4.00 -10.61 12.53
N SER A 26 -4.28 -11.43 13.53
CA SER A 26 -3.38 -11.74 14.65
C SER A 26 -2.88 -13.19 14.62
N ASP A 27 -3.40 -14.03 13.73
CA ASP A 27 -3.19 -15.48 13.75
C ASP A 27 -1.75 -15.91 13.52
N TYR A 28 -0.98 -15.09 12.80
CA TYR A 28 0.40 -15.38 12.40
C TYR A 28 1.42 -14.51 13.13
N VAL A 29 1.00 -13.88 14.22
CA VAL A 29 1.84 -13.00 15.03
C VAL A 29 1.90 -13.51 16.45
N SER A 30 3.09 -13.57 17.01
CA SER A 30 3.31 -13.94 18.41
C SER A 30 4.44 -13.10 19.01
N VAL A 31 4.45 -13.00 20.33
CA VAL A 31 5.51 -12.33 21.06
C VAL A 31 6.37 -13.37 21.77
N ALA A 32 7.67 -13.21 21.71
CA ALA A 32 8.64 -14.00 22.46
C ALA A 32 9.60 -13.04 23.17
N GLU A 33 10.23 -13.51 24.22
CA GLU A 33 11.24 -12.75 24.95
C GLU A 33 12.63 -13.29 24.59
N PHE A 34 13.56 -12.38 24.32
CA PHE A 34 14.96 -12.68 24.12
C PHE A 34 15.81 -11.65 24.87
N GLU A 35 16.64 -12.09 25.78
CA GLU A 35 17.52 -11.25 26.62
C GLU A 35 16.77 -10.08 27.30
N GLY A 36 15.58 -10.34 27.84
CA GLY A 36 14.74 -9.35 28.52
C GLY A 36 14.08 -8.34 27.56
N GLN A 37 14.06 -8.61 26.25
CA GLN A 37 13.40 -7.78 25.27
C GLN A 37 12.31 -8.56 24.54
N GLU A 38 11.17 -7.93 24.36
CA GLU A 38 10.11 -8.50 23.55
C GLU A 38 10.48 -8.49 22.07
N ILE A 39 10.33 -9.65 21.44
CA ILE A 39 10.50 -9.86 20.01
C ILE A 39 9.15 -10.24 19.41
N VAL A 40 8.74 -9.52 18.39
CA VAL A 40 7.53 -9.83 17.62
C VAL A 40 7.92 -10.84 16.54
N LYS A 41 7.35 -12.03 16.60
CA LYS A 41 7.52 -13.08 15.59
C LYS A 41 6.35 -13.02 14.62
N VAL A 42 6.67 -12.93 13.34
CA VAL A 42 5.69 -12.88 12.25
C VAL A 42 5.96 -14.06 11.32
N ALA A 43 5.00 -14.94 11.16
CA ALA A 43 5.11 -16.05 10.24
C ALA A 43 5.01 -15.57 8.77
N PRO A 44 5.64 -16.26 7.80
CA PRO A 44 5.59 -15.87 6.38
C PRO A 44 4.18 -15.72 5.81
N GLN A 45 3.22 -16.48 6.33
CA GLN A 45 1.81 -16.40 5.95
C GLN A 45 1.22 -15.00 6.19
N ALA A 46 1.62 -14.31 7.25
CA ALA A 46 1.19 -12.94 7.50
C ALA A 46 1.69 -11.98 6.42
N LEU A 47 2.92 -12.15 5.94
CA LEU A 47 3.47 -11.35 4.85
C LEU A 47 2.74 -11.62 3.53
N THR A 48 2.39 -12.86 3.25
CA THR A 48 1.57 -13.23 2.09
C THR A 48 0.20 -12.57 2.13
N LEU A 49 -0.48 -12.64 3.28
CA LEU A 49 -1.77 -11.97 3.48
C LEU A 49 -1.66 -10.46 3.36
N LEU A 50 -0.63 -9.87 3.97
CA LEU A 50 -0.38 -8.43 3.92
C LEU A 50 -0.19 -7.95 2.48
N ALA A 51 0.67 -8.61 1.71
CA ALA A 51 0.91 -8.25 0.32
C ALA A 51 -0.36 -8.42 -0.52
N ARG A 52 -1.07 -9.55 -0.37
CA ARG A 52 -2.34 -9.78 -1.06
C ARG A 52 -3.35 -8.66 -0.79
N GLN A 53 -3.57 -8.33 0.47
CA GLN A 53 -4.55 -7.30 0.84
C GLN A 53 -4.11 -5.91 0.38
N ALA A 54 -2.83 -5.58 0.54
CA ALA A 54 -2.32 -4.27 0.13
C ALA A 54 -2.45 -4.05 -1.39
N PHE A 55 -2.16 -5.06 -2.20
CA PHE A 55 -2.33 -4.99 -3.66
C PHE A 55 -3.80 -4.96 -4.07
N HIS A 56 -4.66 -5.72 -3.38
CA HIS A 56 -6.10 -5.60 -3.56
C HIS A 56 -6.59 -4.17 -3.29
N ASP A 57 -6.30 -3.64 -2.11
CA ASP A 57 -6.74 -2.31 -1.73
C ASP A 57 -6.20 -1.22 -2.67
N ALA A 58 -4.92 -1.31 -3.06
CA ALA A 58 -4.32 -0.38 -4.00
C ALA A 58 -4.94 -0.44 -5.40
N SER A 59 -5.45 -1.61 -5.81
CA SER A 59 -6.07 -1.80 -7.12
C SER A 59 -7.52 -1.33 -7.18
N PHE A 60 -8.24 -1.36 -6.08
CA PHE A 60 -9.69 -1.09 -6.04
C PHE A 60 -10.06 0.18 -5.28
N MET A 61 -9.20 0.69 -4.40
CA MET A 61 -9.52 1.80 -3.51
C MET A 61 -8.53 2.94 -3.65
N LEU A 62 -9.05 4.17 -3.75
CA LEU A 62 -8.27 5.38 -3.66
C LEU A 62 -8.35 5.97 -2.25
N ARG A 63 -7.23 6.54 -1.77
CA ARG A 63 -7.21 7.21 -0.48
C ARG A 63 -8.18 8.41 -0.45
N PRO A 64 -8.90 8.63 0.66
CA PRO A 64 -9.83 9.76 0.79
C PRO A 64 -9.18 11.12 0.50
N ALA A 65 -7.95 11.34 0.95
CA ALA A 65 -7.23 12.58 0.67
C ALA A 65 -6.97 12.80 -0.83
N HIS A 66 -6.70 11.73 -1.58
CA HIS A 66 -6.55 11.81 -3.04
C HIS A 66 -7.90 12.08 -3.72
N GLN A 67 -8.96 11.39 -3.30
CA GLN A 67 -10.32 11.64 -3.81
C GLN A 67 -10.76 13.09 -3.55
N GLN A 68 -10.42 13.64 -2.37
CA GLN A 68 -10.71 15.04 -2.05
C GLN A 68 -9.98 16.00 -3.00
N GLN A 69 -8.69 15.77 -3.28
CA GLN A 69 -7.93 16.58 -4.23
C GLN A 69 -8.57 16.57 -5.63
N VAL A 70 -9.02 15.41 -6.09
CA VAL A 70 -9.72 15.30 -7.37
C VAL A 70 -11.09 16.01 -7.32
N ALA A 71 -11.81 15.90 -6.21
CA ALA A 71 -13.10 16.57 -6.03
C ALA A 71 -12.96 18.11 -5.98
N ASP A 72 -11.85 18.62 -5.47
CA ASP A 72 -11.59 20.06 -5.41
C ASP A 72 -11.47 20.69 -6.80
N ILE A 73 -11.00 19.93 -7.81
CA ILE A 73 -10.96 20.38 -9.21
C ILE A 73 -12.36 20.76 -9.72
N LEU A 74 -13.41 20.08 -9.25
CA LEU A 74 -14.80 20.39 -9.67
C LEU A 74 -15.27 21.77 -9.21
N ARG A 75 -14.61 22.34 -8.19
CA ARG A 75 -14.94 23.64 -7.61
C ARG A 75 -13.91 24.72 -7.95
N ASP A 76 -12.82 24.34 -8.60
CA ASP A 76 -11.75 25.25 -8.98
C ASP A 76 -12.24 26.20 -10.08
N PRO A 77 -12.23 27.53 -9.87
CA PRO A 77 -12.62 28.50 -10.87
C PRO A 77 -11.65 28.58 -12.06
N GLU A 78 -10.42 28.14 -11.91
CA GLU A 78 -9.40 28.11 -12.97
C GLU A 78 -9.48 26.82 -13.81
N ALA A 79 -10.16 25.78 -13.33
CA ALA A 79 -10.33 24.53 -14.04
C ALA A 79 -11.28 24.69 -15.24
N SER A 80 -10.86 24.18 -16.41
CA SER A 80 -11.71 24.15 -17.60
C SER A 80 -12.88 23.16 -17.42
N GLU A 81 -13.89 23.27 -18.26
CA GLU A 81 -15.01 22.32 -18.27
C GLU A 81 -14.54 20.88 -18.57
N ASN A 82 -13.47 20.73 -19.38
CA ASN A 82 -12.87 19.44 -19.64
C ASN A 82 -12.17 18.87 -18.39
N ASP A 83 -11.45 19.69 -17.63
CA ASP A 83 -10.78 19.25 -16.39
C ASP A 83 -11.82 18.77 -15.37
N LYS A 84 -12.89 19.51 -15.20
CA LYS A 84 -14.03 19.14 -14.34
C LYS A 84 -14.68 17.84 -14.79
N TYR A 85 -14.91 17.70 -16.10
CA TYR A 85 -15.47 16.46 -16.65
C TYR A 85 -14.58 15.26 -16.36
N VAL A 86 -13.26 15.37 -16.61
CA VAL A 86 -12.28 14.30 -16.34
C VAL A 86 -12.23 13.97 -14.85
N ALA A 87 -12.16 14.98 -13.98
CA ALA A 87 -12.17 14.77 -12.52
C ALA A 87 -13.42 14.01 -12.07
N LEU A 88 -14.61 14.37 -12.61
CA LEU A 88 -15.83 13.65 -12.30
C LEU A 88 -15.77 12.17 -12.74
N GLN A 89 -15.18 11.87 -13.91
CA GLN A 89 -15.04 10.49 -14.35
C GLN A 89 -14.10 9.70 -13.45
N PHE A 90 -12.99 10.29 -12.95
CA PHE A 90 -12.12 9.65 -11.96
C PHE A 90 -12.86 9.32 -10.67
N LEU A 91 -13.68 10.22 -10.15
CA LEU A 91 -14.45 9.96 -8.94
C LEU A 91 -15.50 8.87 -9.14
N ARG A 92 -16.20 8.88 -10.27
CA ARG A 92 -17.15 7.81 -10.65
C ARG A 92 -16.46 6.46 -10.80
N ASN A 93 -15.30 6.43 -11.44
CA ASN A 93 -14.49 5.22 -11.57
C ASN A 93 -14.06 4.67 -10.19
N SER A 94 -13.64 5.55 -9.28
CA SER A 94 -13.29 5.17 -7.91
C SER A 94 -14.48 4.53 -7.17
N ASP A 95 -15.69 5.09 -7.30
CA ASP A 95 -16.92 4.52 -6.72
C ASP A 95 -17.25 3.13 -7.29
N ILE A 96 -17.08 2.97 -8.61
CA ILE A 96 -17.28 1.67 -9.28
C ILE A 96 -16.25 0.65 -8.80
N ALA A 97 -14.97 1.03 -8.75
CA ALA A 97 -13.88 0.16 -8.35
C ALA A 97 -14.00 -0.30 -6.90
N ALA A 98 -14.45 0.57 -6.00
CA ALA A 98 -14.65 0.25 -4.58
C ALA A 98 -15.65 -0.90 -4.33
N LYS A 99 -16.41 -1.32 -5.35
CA LYS A 99 -17.27 -2.50 -5.30
C LYS A 99 -16.49 -3.82 -5.40
N GLY A 100 -15.18 -3.77 -5.69
CA GLY A 100 -14.29 -4.93 -5.72
C GLY A 100 -14.49 -5.86 -6.94
N ILE A 101 -15.13 -5.39 -8.00
CA ILE A 101 -15.39 -6.21 -9.22
C ILE A 101 -14.42 -5.81 -10.34
N LEU A 102 -14.24 -4.52 -10.56
CA LEU A 102 -13.34 -3.97 -11.57
C LEU A 102 -12.32 -3.05 -10.88
N PRO A 103 -11.03 -3.22 -11.14
CA PRO A 103 -10.00 -2.34 -10.56
C PRO A 103 -10.13 -0.91 -11.10
N THR A 104 -9.49 0.03 -10.40
CA THR A 104 -9.48 1.46 -10.79
C THR A 104 -8.85 1.69 -12.15
N CYS A 105 -7.92 0.84 -12.56
CA CYS A 105 -7.24 0.91 -13.84
C CYS A 105 -6.88 -0.51 -14.34
N GLN A 106 -6.92 -0.70 -15.66
CA GLN A 106 -6.48 -1.94 -16.28
C GLN A 106 -4.95 -2.07 -16.36
N ASP A 107 -4.21 -0.98 -16.22
CA ASP A 107 -2.75 -0.97 -16.22
C ASP A 107 -2.26 -1.12 -14.78
N THR A 108 -1.83 -2.34 -14.44
CA THR A 108 -1.41 -2.70 -13.08
C THR A 108 0.09 -2.50 -12.82
N GLY A 109 0.86 -2.19 -13.86
CA GLY A 109 2.30 -1.92 -13.75
C GLY A 109 3.11 -3.07 -13.14
N THR A 110 4.39 -2.78 -12.85
CA THR A 110 5.28 -3.72 -12.16
C THR A 110 5.02 -3.65 -10.65
N ALA A 111 4.83 -4.81 -10.03
CA ALA A 111 4.66 -4.91 -8.58
C ALA A 111 5.99 -4.62 -7.85
N ILE A 112 6.03 -3.53 -7.10
CA ILE A 112 7.19 -3.14 -6.31
C ILE A 112 6.78 -3.03 -4.85
N ILE A 113 7.49 -3.76 -3.98
CA ILE A 113 7.31 -3.69 -2.53
C ILE A 113 8.56 -3.09 -1.89
N VAL A 114 8.38 -1.99 -1.18
CA VAL A 114 9.40 -1.39 -0.32
C VAL A 114 8.89 -1.40 1.11
N GLY A 115 9.54 -2.19 1.95
CA GLY A 115 9.14 -2.37 3.34
C GLY A 115 10.17 -1.84 4.34
N LYS A 116 9.69 -1.42 5.51
CA LYS A 116 10.51 -1.11 6.66
C LYS A 116 10.20 -2.11 7.77
N LYS A 117 11.21 -2.89 8.16
CA LYS A 117 11.12 -3.89 9.23
C LYS A 117 11.89 -3.41 10.45
N GLY A 118 11.25 -3.38 11.61
CA GLY A 118 11.89 -3.06 12.87
C GLY A 118 12.89 -4.17 13.31
N GLN A 119 13.90 -3.81 14.06
CA GLN A 119 14.95 -4.77 14.52
C GLN A 119 14.38 -5.90 15.39
N ARG A 120 13.27 -5.67 16.09
CA ARG A 120 12.61 -6.66 16.94
C ARG A 120 11.48 -7.41 16.25
N VAL A 121 11.38 -7.31 14.93
CA VAL A 121 10.44 -8.09 14.12
C VAL A 121 11.18 -9.22 13.43
N TRP A 122 10.88 -10.46 13.82
CA TRP A 122 11.51 -11.66 13.30
C TRP A 122 10.54 -12.43 12.43
N THR A 123 10.92 -12.62 11.18
CA THR A 123 10.11 -13.36 10.19
C THR A 123 10.65 -14.77 9.95
N GLY A 124 11.84 -15.06 10.42
CA GLY A 124 12.51 -16.35 10.20
C GLY A 124 13.15 -16.51 8.82
N GLY A 125 13.05 -15.51 7.97
CA GLY A 125 13.52 -15.52 6.58
C GLY A 125 12.40 -15.83 5.56
N GLY A 126 12.72 -15.74 4.26
CA GLY A 126 11.76 -15.97 3.19
C GLY A 126 10.76 -14.83 2.96
N ASP A 127 11.07 -13.62 3.44
CA ASP A 127 10.21 -12.45 3.34
C ASP A 127 9.85 -12.14 1.87
N GLU A 128 10.84 -12.20 0.99
CA GLU A 128 10.67 -11.92 -0.44
C GLU A 128 9.71 -12.91 -1.10
N GLU A 129 9.90 -14.22 -0.88
CA GLU A 129 9.02 -15.25 -1.42
C GLU A 129 7.59 -15.10 -0.88
N ALA A 130 7.43 -14.84 0.42
CA ALA A 130 6.12 -14.68 1.02
C ALA A 130 5.37 -13.47 0.46
N LEU A 131 6.05 -12.34 0.27
CA LEU A 131 5.49 -11.13 -0.32
C LEU A 131 5.15 -11.36 -1.81
N ALA A 132 6.06 -11.97 -2.57
CA ALA A 132 5.82 -12.28 -3.99
C ALA A 132 4.61 -13.21 -4.18
N ARG A 133 4.43 -14.19 -3.29
CA ARG A 133 3.27 -15.08 -3.28
C ARG A 133 1.98 -14.31 -3.03
N GLY A 134 1.98 -13.32 -2.15
CA GLY A 134 0.82 -12.46 -1.91
C GLY A 134 0.43 -11.65 -3.15
N VAL A 135 1.41 -11.08 -3.85
CA VAL A 135 1.18 -10.39 -5.13
C VAL A 135 0.59 -11.34 -6.17
N TYR A 136 1.23 -12.51 -6.36
CA TYR A 136 0.74 -13.54 -7.29
C TYR A 136 -0.72 -13.91 -7.01
N ASN A 137 -1.07 -14.16 -5.74
CA ASN A 137 -2.43 -14.51 -5.36
C ASN A 137 -3.43 -13.39 -5.74
N THR A 138 -3.07 -12.12 -5.49
CA THR A 138 -3.94 -10.99 -5.86
C THR A 138 -4.19 -10.96 -7.36
N TYR A 139 -3.14 -11.09 -8.17
CA TYR A 139 -3.28 -11.04 -9.63
C TYR A 139 -4.15 -12.15 -10.19
N ILE A 140 -4.07 -13.36 -9.62
CA ILE A 140 -4.89 -14.50 -10.03
C ILE A 140 -6.34 -14.37 -9.54
N GLU A 141 -6.53 -14.06 -8.25
CA GLU A 141 -7.85 -14.06 -7.62
C GLU A 141 -8.71 -12.88 -8.06
N ASP A 142 -8.09 -11.70 -8.22
CA ASP A 142 -8.77 -10.47 -8.62
C ASP A 142 -8.74 -10.24 -10.14
N ASN A 143 -8.22 -11.20 -10.91
CA ASN A 143 -8.09 -11.12 -12.36
C ASN A 143 -7.40 -9.85 -12.85
N LEU A 144 -6.34 -9.44 -12.16
CA LEU A 144 -5.56 -8.28 -12.56
C LEU A 144 -4.73 -8.57 -13.82
N ARG A 145 -4.35 -7.51 -14.53
CA ARG A 145 -3.65 -7.64 -15.80
C ARG A 145 -2.19 -8.03 -15.63
N TYR A 146 -1.73 -9.04 -16.38
CA TYR A 146 -0.33 -9.53 -16.37
C TYR A 146 0.63 -8.77 -17.28
N SER A 147 0.30 -7.61 -17.78
CA SER A 147 1.07 -6.94 -18.82
C SER A 147 2.51 -6.58 -18.44
N GLN A 148 2.86 -6.76 -17.17
CA GLN A 148 4.16 -6.36 -16.61
C GLN A 148 4.83 -7.45 -15.75
N ASN A 149 4.40 -8.68 -15.86
CA ASN A 149 5.00 -9.85 -15.21
C ASN A 149 5.89 -10.61 -16.17
#